data_dfd61d0336db22e76a212474b4438c1b
#
_entry.id   dfd61d0336db22e76a212474b4438c1b
#
_cell.length_a   1.000
_cell.length_b   1.000
_cell.length_c   1.000
_cell.angle_alpha   90.00
_cell.angle_beta   90.00
_cell.angle_gamma   90.00
#
_symmetry.space_group_name_H-M   'P 1'
#
loop_
_entity.id
_entity.type
_entity.pdbx_description
1 polymer ?
#
loop_
_entity_poly.entity_id
_entity_poly.type
_entity_poly.pdbx_seq_one_letter_code
_entity_poly.pdbx_strand_id
1 'polypeptide(L)'
;MRKYLGKTDKLSYICHGKADKIRPFNNRKGDKDMIKRKIDRYLADFFETNKKALMLTGARQIGKTYSIRRFGHEHFERFVEINFIENPGLVKVFSKAKNCQDILLRLSTVTSQDLIKGNTLVFFDEVQECPEIVTAIKFLVEEGSYRYILSGSLLGV
;
A
#
# COMPACT_ATOMS: atom_id res chain seq x y z
N MET A 1 -17.44 -2.62 15.29
CA MET A 1 -17.52 -4.07 15.52
C MET A 1 -16.17 -4.68 15.20
N ARG A 2 -15.40 -5.03 16.24
CA ARG A 2 -14.11 -5.74 16.12
C ARG A 2 -14.40 -7.21 15.97
N LYS A 3 -13.95 -7.87 14.90
CA LYS A 3 -13.76 -9.33 14.82
C LYS A 3 -12.91 -9.68 13.60
N TYR A 4 -11.88 -10.28 13.86
CA TYR A 4 -11.14 -11.51 13.67
C TYR A 4 -10.03 -11.40 12.64
N LEU A 5 -8.83 -11.29 13.15
CA LEU A 5 -7.68 -11.97 12.57
C LEU A 5 -7.01 -12.76 13.69
N GLY A 6 -6.65 -14.01 13.42
CA GLY A 6 -6.11 -14.94 14.38
C GLY A 6 -4.81 -14.45 15.01
N LYS A 7 -4.39 -15.05 16.09
CA LYS A 7 -3.33 -14.64 17.04
C LYS A 7 -1.92 -14.41 16.46
N THR A 8 -1.72 -14.44 15.15
CA THR A 8 -0.41 -14.28 14.50
C THR A 8 -0.30 -13.12 13.51
N ASP A 9 -1.40 -12.45 13.15
CA ASP A 9 -1.38 -11.35 12.18
C ASP A 9 -1.79 -10.04 12.85
N LYS A 10 -0.82 -9.35 13.44
CA LYS A 10 -1.06 -7.98 13.93
C LYS A 10 -1.04 -7.03 12.74
N LEU A 11 -2.23 -6.61 12.33
CA LEU A 11 -2.44 -5.42 11.51
C LEU A 11 -2.48 -4.21 12.41
N SER A 12 -1.66 -3.25 12.16
CA SER A 12 -1.80 -1.97 12.79
C SER A 12 -1.33 -0.87 11.85
N TYR A 13 -2.17 -0.01 11.43
CA TYR A 13 -2.14 1.45 11.48
C TYR A 13 -3.01 2.12 10.44
N ILE A 14 -3.64 3.19 10.85
CA ILE A 14 -4.72 3.83 10.12
C ILE A 14 -4.56 5.36 10.20
N CYS A 15 -4.44 6.05 9.07
CA CYS A 15 -4.49 7.50 8.97
C CYS A 15 -5.66 7.98 8.10
N HIS A 16 -6.27 9.13 8.41
CA HIS A 16 -7.52 9.63 7.82
C HIS A 16 -7.33 10.42 6.51
N GLY A 17 -8.22 10.27 5.55
CA GLY A 17 -8.28 11.06 4.30
C GLY A 17 -9.62 10.93 3.56
N LYS A 18 -9.93 11.78 2.55
CA LYS A 18 -11.26 11.88 1.86
C LYS A 18 -11.38 10.98 0.61
N ALA A 19 -12.59 10.48 0.22
CA ALA A 19 -12.89 9.39 -0.71
C ALA A 19 -13.10 9.77 -2.17
N ASP A 20 -12.57 8.94 -3.04
CA ASP A 20 -13.07 8.77 -4.38
C ASP A 20 -13.31 7.28 -4.68
N LYS A 21 -14.13 6.98 -5.67
CA LYS A 21 -14.71 5.66 -5.89
C LYS A 21 -13.67 4.63 -6.34
N ILE A 22 -13.50 3.57 -5.56
CA ILE A 22 -12.82 2.34 -5.97
C ILE A 22 -13.77 1.53 -6.87
N ARG A 23 -13.23 0.92 -7.94
CA ARG A 23 -14.03 0.04 -8.80
C ARG A 23 -14.52 -1.16 -8.00
N PRO A 24 -15.81 -1.54 -8.08
CA PRO A 24 -16.31 -2.72 -7.41
C PRO A 24 -15.61 -3.98 -7.93
N PHE A 25 -15.44 -4.96 -7.05
CA PHE A 25 -14.84 -6.25 -7.37
C PHE A 25 -15.62 -6.95 -8.51
N ASN A 26 -15.10 -6.86 -9.73
CA ASN A 26 -15.71 -7.52 -10.89
C ASN A 26 -15.07 -8.91 -11.05
N ASN A 27 -15.81 -9.95 -10.66
CA ASN A 27 -15.43 -11.34 -10.83
C ASN A 27 -15.34 -11.66 -12.33
N ARG A 28 -14.19 -11.44 -12.97
CA ARG A 28 -13.98 -11.88 -14.35
C ARG A 28 -14.05 -13.41 -14.39
N LYS A 29 -15.02 -13.94 -15.15
CA LYS A 29 -15.15 -15.37 -15.45
C LYS A 29 -13.87 -15.83 -16.18
N GLY A 30 -12.93 -16.42 -15.45
CA GLY A 30 -11.67 -16.91 -16.00
C GLY A 30 -10.71 -17.48 -14.94
N ASP A 31 -10.77 -17.01 -13.71
CA ASP A 31 -9.89 -17.47 -12.61
C ASP A 31 -10.52 -18.63 -11.83
N LYS A 32 -10.66 -19.80 -12.47
CA LYS A 32 -11.30 -20.96 -11.83
C LYS A 32 -10.46 -21.66 -10.76
N ASP A 33 -9.16 -21.35 -10.59
CA ASP A 33 -8.26 -22.12 -9.73
C ASP A 33 -7.31 -21.30 -8.81
N MET A 34 -7.56 -20.01 -8.60
CA MET A 34 -6.75 -19.27 -7.62
C MET A 34 -7.35 -19.36 -6.23
N ILE A 35 -6.59 -19.89 -5.29
CA ILE A 35 -6.91 -19.91 -3.86
C ILE A 35 -7.11 -18.47 -3.40
N LYS A 36 -8.37 -18.06 -3.18
CA LYS A 36 -8.70 -16.76 -2.59
C LYS A 36 -8.23 -16.76 -1.13
N ARG A 37 -7.20 -15.99 -0.87
CA ARG A 37 -6.67 -15.84 0.49
C ARG A 37 -7.56 -14.89 1.30
N LYS A 38 -7.58 -15.07 2.62
CA LYS A 38 -8.30 -14.15 3.52
C LYS A 38 -7.86 -12.69 3.36
N ILE A 39 -6.58 -12.48 3.04
CA ILE A 39 -6.01 -11.15 2.80
C ILE A 39 -6.60 -10.46 1.59
N ASP A 40 -6.96 -11.18 0.53
CA ASP A 40 -7.50 -10.58 -0.70
C ASP A 40 -8.87 -9.94 -0.44
N ARG A 41 -9.73 -10.64 0.30
CA ARG A 41 -11.03 -10.10 0.74
C ARG A 41 -10.83 -8.91 1.68
N TYR A 42 -9.89 -9.02 2.61
CA TYR A 42 -9.60 -7.96 3.55
C TYR A 42 -9.13 -6.68 2.85
N LEU A 43 -8.25 -6.78 1.84
CA LEU A 43 -7.81 -5.63 1.04
C LEU A 43 -9.00 -4.97 0.34
N ALA A 44 -9.86 -5.75 -0.32
CA ALA A 44 -11.03 -5.22 -0.99
C ALA A 44 -11.96 -4.49 -0.02
N ASP A 45 -12.36 -5.14 1.08
CA ASP A 45 -13.25 -4.57 2.09
C ASP A 45 -12.64 -3.30 2.73
N PHE A 46 -11.32 -3.30 3.00
CA PHE A 46 -10.63 -2.15 3.57
C PHE A 46 -10.67 -0.94 2.64
N PHE A 47 -10.29 -1.10 1.38
CA PHE A 47 -10.20 0.01 0.44
C PHE A 47 -11.57 0.49 -0.05
N GLU A 48 -12.61 -0.34 0.02
CA GLU A 48 -13.99 0.06 -0.25
C GLU A 48 -14.54 0.97 0.87
N THR A 49 -14.21 0.66 2.12
CA THR A 49 -14.81 1.34 3.29
C THR A 49 -13.91 2.42 3.90
N ASN A 50 -12.60 2.42 3.62
CA ASN A 50 -11.64 3.33 4.23
C ASN A 50 -10.83 4.11 3.21
N LYS A 51 -10.43 5.32 3.60
CA LYS A 51 -9.52 6.21 2.88
C LYS A 51 -8.12 6.29 3.47
N LYS A 52 -7.85 5.44 4.42
CA LYS A 52 -6.64 5.40 5.21
C LYS A 52 -5.57 4.61 4.47
N ALA A 53 -4.30 4.82 4.82
CA ALA A 53 -3.24 3.90 4.43
C ALA A 53 -3.38 2.59 5.21
N LEU A 54 -3.02 1.48 4.56
CA LEU A 54 -2.97 0.17 5.19
C LEU A 54 -1.51 -0.23 5.41
N MET A 55 -1.16 -0.60 6.63
CA MET A 55 0.14 -1.18 6.93
C MET A 55 -0.01 -2.67 7.23
N LEU A 56 0.69 -3.49 6.44
CA LEU A 56 0.75 -4.94 6.59
C LEU A 56 2.08 -5.35 7.18
N THR A 57 2.07 -5.79 8.43
CA THR A 57 3.24 -6.35 9.10
C THR A 57 3.10 -7.86 9.27
N GLY A 58 4.19 -8.59 9.31
CA GLY A 58 4.18 -10.03 9.52
C GLY A 58 5.41 -10.74 8.98
N ALA A 59 5.49 -12.05 9.17
CA ALA A 59 6.63 -12.86 8.75
C ALA A 59 6.94 -12.69 7.25
N ARG A 60 8.23 -12.84 6.92
CA ARG A 60 8.66 -12.88 5.52
C ARG A 60 8.06 -14.10 4.80
N GLN A 61 7.92 -13.99 3.48
CA GLN A 61 7.52 -15.09 2.58
C GLN A 61 6.10 -15.66 2.78
N ILE A 62 5.21 -15.01 3.52
CA ILE A 62 3.80 -15.41 3.64
C ILE A 62 2.92 -14.93 2.48
N GLY A 63 3.51 -14.33 1.46
CA GLY A 63 2.82 -13.90 0.24
C GLY A 63 2.09 -12.56 0.33
N LYS A 64 2.46 -11.66 1.26
CA LYS A 64 1.90 -10.31 1.37
C LYS A 64 2.03 -9.54 0.06
N THR A 65 3.25 -9.39 -0.42
CA THR A 65 3.57 -8.66 -1.65
C THR A 65 2.81 -9.19 -2.86
N TYR A 66 2.68 -10.52 -3.00
CA TYR A 66 1.88 -11.12 -4.08
C TYR A 66 0.41 -10.68 -4.04
N SER A 67 -0.23 -10.76 -2.88
CA SER A 67 -1.64 -10.35 -2.74
C SER A 67 -1.85 -8.85 -2.96
N ILE A 68 -0.89 -8.02 -2.52
CA ILE A 68 -0.94 -6.56 -2.75
C ILE A 68 -0.78 -6.24 -4.23
N ARG A 69 0.19 -6.85 -4.93
CA ARG A 69 0.40 -6.65 -6.37
C ARG A 69 -0.85 -7.01 -7.15
N ARG A 70 -1.42 -8.19 -6.88
CA ARG A 70 -2.66 -8.63 -7.52
C ARG A 70 -3.79 -7.65 -7.27
N PHE A 71 -4.04 -7.29 -6.02
CA PHE A 71 -5.07 -6.33 -5.65
C PHE A 71 -4.87 -4.97 -6.35
N GLY A 72 -3.65 -4.44 -6.38
CA GLY A 72 -3.33 -3.19 -7.03
C GLY A 72 -3.66 -3.20 -8.53
N HIS A 73 -3.25 -4.26 -9.23
CA HIS A 73 -3.53 -4.39 -10.66
C HIS A 73 -5.01 -4.66 -11.00
N GLU A 74 -5.76 -5.31 -10.11
CA GLU A 74 -7.18 -5.60 -10.32
C GLU A 74 -8.08 -4.38 -10.05
N HIS A 75 -7.71 -3.52 -9.10
CA HIS A 75 -8.61 -2.49 -8.56
C HIS A 75 -8.22 -1.05 -8.92
N PHE A 76 -6.98 -0.79 -9.38
CA PHE A 76 -6.50 0.54 -9.72
C PHE A 76 -6.03 0.62 -11.17
N GLU A 77 -6.13 1.79 -11.77
CA GLU A 77 -5.58 2.03 -13.12
C GLU A 77 -4.06 2.07 -13.12
N ARG A 78 -3.48 2.52 -12.01
CA ARG A 78 -2.04 2.58 -11.81
C ARG A 78 -1.66 1.91 -10.49
N PHE A 79 -0.67 1.06 -10.56
CA PHE A 79 -0.05 0.43 -9.41
C PHE A 79 1.44 0.74 -9.44
N VAL A 80 1.93 1.35 -8.37
CA VAL A 80 3.34 1.70 -8.19
C VAL A 80 3.87 0.98 -6.97
N GLU A 81 4.94 0.24 -7.15
CA GLU A 81 5.66 -0.45 -6.07
C GLU A 81 7.04 0.18 -5.88
N ILE A 82 7.34 0.52 -4.65
CA ILE A 82 8.63 1.04 -4.18
C ILE A 82 9.15 0.06 -3.13
N ASN A 83 10.08 -0.80 -3.52
CA ASN A 83 10.71 -1.75 -2.59
C ASN A 83 12.08 -1.20 -2.16
N PHE A 84 12.23 -0.91 -0.88
CA PHE A 84 13.42 -0.27 -0.33
C PHE A 84 14.60 -1.22 -0.15
N ILE A 85 14.38 -2.53 -0.05
CA ILE A 85 15.45 -3.53 -0.04
C ILE A 85 15.97 -3.79 -1.46
N GLU A 86 15.07 -3.98 -2.42
CA GLU A 86 15.45 -4.23 -3.81
C GLU A 86 16.11 -3.00 -4.46
N ASN A 87 15.72 -1.80 -4.03
CA ASN A 87 16.20 -0.52 -4.56
C ASN A 87 16.73 0.41 -3.46
N PRO A 88 17.91 0.13 -2.86
CA PRO A 88 18.43 0.94 -1.74
C PRO A 88 18.70 2.40 -2.11
N GLY A 89 18.88 2.69 -3.40
CA GLY A 89 19.01 4.07 -3.90
C GLY A 89 17.76 4.93 -3.60
N LEU A 90 16.58 4.32 -3.57
CA LEU A 90 15.33 5.02 -3.29
C LEU A 90 15.22 5.46 -1.83
N VAL A 91 15.86 4.76 -0.89
CA VAL A 91 15.98 5.21 0.50
C VAL A 91 16.61 6.61 0.54
N LYS A 92 17.72 6.82 -0.20
CA LYS A 92 18.38 8.13 -0.26
C LYS A 92 17.52 9.21 -0.94
N VAL A 93 16.65 8.80 -1.84
CA VAL A 93 15.70 9.71 -2.49
C VAL A 93 14.64 10.15 -1.48
N PHE A 94 13.98 9.23 -0.81
CA PHE A 94 12.82 9.55 0.04
C PHE A 94 13.21 10.05 1.43
N SER A 95 14.34 9.61 2.03
CA SER A 95 14.81 10.10 3.33
C SER A 95 15.20 11.59 3.35
N LYS A 96 15.50 12.15 2.18
CA LYS A 96 15.79 13.59 2.03
C LYS A 96 14.55 14.45 1.79
N ALA A 97 13.37 13.86 1.73
CA ALA A 97 12.14 14.60 1.49
C ALA A 97 11.80 15.49 2.69
N LYS A 98 11.50 16.77 2.42
CA LYS A 98 11.26 17.77 3.45
C LYS A 98 9.81 17.82 3.91
N ASN A 99 8.89 17.42 3.05
CA ASN A 99 7.45 17.46 3.30
C ASN A 99 6.70 16.52 2.34
N CYS A 100 5.40 16.46 2.49
CA CYS A 100 4.50 15.65 1.68
C CYS A 100 4.63 15.95 0.18
N GLN A 101 4.67 17.21 -0.22
CA GLN A 101 4.76 17.62 -1.63
C GLN A 101 6.08 17.17 -2.27
N ASP A 102 7.17 17.23 -1.50
CA ASP A 102 8.47 16.76 -1.96
C ASP A 102 8.47 15.22 -2.15
N ILE A 103 7.78 14.47 -1.28
CA ILE A 103 7.59 13.02 -1.47
C ILE A 103 6.80 12.74 -2.75
N LEU A 104 5.71 13.45 -3.00
CA LEU A 104 4.90 13.28 -4.20
C LEU A 104 5.68 13.61 -5.48
N LEU A 105 6.49 14.68 -5.45
CA LEU A 105 7.37 15.04 -6.56
C LEU A 105 8.41 13.94 -6.81
N ARG A 106 9.06 13.44 -5.76
CA ARG A 106 10.02 12.32 -5.88
C ARG A 106 9.35 11.05 -6.40
N LEU A 107 8.16 10.75 -5.90
CA LEU A 107 7.37 9.62 -6.38
C LEU A 107 7.14 9.72 -7.89
N SER A 108 6.68 10.87 -8.40
CA SER A 108 6.48 11.08 -9.83
C SER A 108 7.78 11.01 -10.64
N THR A 109 8.93 11.35 -10.03
CA THR A 109 10.23 11.31 -10.70
C THR A 109 10.80 9.88 -10.80
N VAL A 110 10.57 9.04 -9.78
CA VAL A 110 11.11 7.67 -9.77
C VAL A 110 10.20 6.66 -10.47
N THR A 111 8.95 7.03 -10.76
CA THR A 111 8.02 6.17 -11.49
C THR A 111 8.08 6.44 -12.99
N SER A 112 8.08 5.38 -13.78
CA SER A 112 8.05 5.48 -15.25
C SER A 112 6.64 5.69 -15.82
N GLN A 113 5.63 5.80 -14.96
CA GLN A 113 4.21 5.89 -15.34
C GLN A 113 3.60 7.19 -14.82
N ASP A 114 2.66 7.75 -15.57
CA ASP A 114 1.84 8.85 -15.11
C ASP A 114 0.94 8.39 -13.96
N LEU A 115 1.00 9.12 -12.85
CA LEU A 115 0.19 8.87 -11.68
C LEU A 115 -1.18 9.53 -11.83
N ILE A 116 -2.25 8.76 -11.63
CA ILE A 116 -3.62 9.23 -11.77
C ILE A 116 -4.19 9.51 -10.38
N LYS A 117 -4.56 10.76 -10.12
CA LYS A 117 -5.21 11.14 -8.84
C LYS A 117 -6.49 10.35 -8.63
N GLY A 118 -6.65 9.83 -7.41
CA GLY A 118 -7.81 9.01 -7.02
C GLY A 118 -7.79 7.57 -7.54
N ASN A 119 -6.93 7.23 -8.53
CA ASN A 119 -6.92 5.90 -9.14
C ASN A 119 -5.51 5.27 -9.25
N THR A 120 -4.60 5.71 -8.40
CA THR A 120 -3.27 5.12 -8.21
C THR A 120 -3.16 4.51 -6.82
N LEU A 121 -2.71 3.26 -6.76
CA LEU A 121 -2.25 2.62 -5.53
C LEU A 121 -0.73 2.67 -5.48
N VAL A 122 -0.19 3.27 -4.43
CA VAL A 122 1.24 3.29 -4.13
C VAL A 122 1.52 2.29 -3.03
N PHE A 123 2.39 1.35 -3.31
CA PHE A 123 2.84 0.33 -2.38
C PHE A 123 4.30 0.57 -1.98
N PHE A 124 4.50 0.91 -0.72
CA PHE A 124 5.82 0.99 -0.12
C PHE A 124 6.14 -0.33 0.59
N ASP A 125 7.06 -1.09 0.02
CA ASP A 125 7.48 -2.38 0.57
C ASP A 125 8.78 -2.25 1.37
N GLU A 126 8.88 -3.00 2.47
CA GLU A 126 10.01 -3.03 3.38
C GLU A 126 10.32 -1.64 3.98
N VAL A 127 9.26 -0.96 4.47
CA VAL A 127 9.34 0.44 4.95
C VAL A 127 10.22 0.64 6.19
N GLN A 128 10.65 -0.41 6.88
CA GLN A 128 11.65 -0.30 7.95
C GLN A 128 12.99 0.24 7.44
N GLU A 129 13.29 0.12 6.15
CA GLU A 129 14.48 0.68 5.53
C GLU A 129 14.36 2.20 5.25
N CYS A 130 13.14 2.76 5.29
CA CYS A 130 12.87 4.19 5.09
C CYS A 130 11.78 4.68 6.05
N PRO A 131 12.08 4.85 7.36
CA PRO A 131 11.12 5.24 8.39
C PRO A 131 10.45 6.60 8.13
N GLU A 132 11.08 7.46 7.34
CA GLU A 132 10.55 8.78 6.95
C GLU A 132 9.22 8.64 6.21
N ILE A 133 9.06 7.60 5.38
CA ILE A 133 7.78 7.32 4.70
C ILE A 133 6.70 6.98 5.71
N VAL A 134 7.01 6.18 6.74
CA VAL A 134 6.05 5.84 7.80
C VAL A 134 5.62 7.08 8.56
N THR A 135 6.53 7.98 8.84
CA THR A 135 6.24 9.26 9.50
C THR A 135 5.38 10.19 8.63
N ALA A 136 5.65 10.21 7.32
CA ALA A 136 4.99 11.07 6.38
C ALA A 136 3.61 10.55 5.90
N ILE A 137 3.30 9.27 6.12
CA ILE A 137 2.11 8.62 5.53
C ILE A 137 0.80 9.31 5.90
N LYS A 138 0.71 9.87 7.11
CA LYS A 138 -0.46 10.62 7.55
C LYS A 138 -0.73 11.81 6.61
N PHE A 139 0.30 12.58 6.32
CA PHE A 139 0.19 13.77 5.47
C PHE A 139 -0.08 13.41 4.00
N LEU A 140 0.48 12.29 3.52
CA LEU A 140 0.19 11.77 2.18
C LEU A 140 -1.27 11.35 2.03
N VAL A 141 -1.84 10.73 3.06
CA VAL A 141 -3.26 10.35 3.08
C VAL A 141 -4.17 11.58 3.18
N GLU A 142 -3.81 12.57 3.98
CA GLU A 142 -4.57 13.82 4.14
C GLU A 142 -4.56 14.66 2.84
N GLU A 143 -3.45 14.65 2.09
CA GLU A 143 -3.34 15.28 0.78
C GLU A 143 -4.29 14.63 -0.24
N GLY A 144 -4.46 13.30 -0.19
CA GLY A 144 -5.55 12.59 -0.85
C GLY A 144 -5.36 12.28 -2.33
N SER A 145 -4.20 12.56 -2.94
CA SER A 145 -3.96 12.28 -4.37
C SER A 145 -3.97 10.79 -4.68
N TYR A 146 -3.42 9.95 -3.80
CA TYR A 146 -3.24 8.52 -4.06
C TYR A 146 -3.70 7.67 -2.88
N ARG A 147 -3.77 6.35 -3.10
CA ARG A 147 -4.04 5.36 -2.07
C ARG A 147 -2.74 4.66 -1.72
N TYR A 148 -2.59 4.24 -0.46
CA TYR A 148 -1.32 3.74 0.05
C TYR A 148 -1.46 2.41 0.77
N ILE A 149 -0.55 1.49 0.46
CA ILE A 149 -0.24 0.30 1.26
C ILE A 149 1.23 0.37 1.65
N LEU A 150 1.53 0.00 2.88
CA LEU A 150 2.88 -0.17 3.38
C LEU A 150 3.06 -1.61 3.82
N SER A 151 4.23 -2.18 3.59
CA SER A 151 4.59 -3.44 4.24
C SER A 151 5.96 -3.34 4.92
N GLY A 152 6.13 -4.16 5.96
CA GLY A 152 7.39 -4.26 6.67
C GLY A 152 7.50 -5.58 7.42
N SER A 153 8.74 -6.02 7.69
CA SER A 153 9.00 -7.15 8.55
C SER A 153 9.05 -6.72 10.02
N LEU A 154 8.51 -7.55 10.92
CA LEU A 154 8.59 -7.33 12.38
C LEU A 154 9.97 -7.66 12.98
N LEU A 155 10.94 -8.06 12.15
CA LEU A 155 12.28 -8.46 12.59
C LEU A 155 13.23 -7.25 12.62
N GLY A 156 12.95 -6.28 13.45
CA GLY A 156 13.76 -5.07 13.57
C GLY A 156 13.43 -4.23 14.81
N VAL A 157 12.78 -4.85 15.79
CA VAL A 157 12.57 -4.25 17.12
C VAL A 157 13.12 -5.21 18.15
#